data_554c971b245368f1f640b2265572c681
#
_entry.id   554c971b245368f1f640b2265572c681
#
_cell.length_a   1.000
_cell.length_b   1.000
_cell.length_c   1.000
_cell.angle_alpha   90.00
_cell.angle_beta   90.00
_cell.angle_gamma   90.00
#
_symmetry.space_group_name_H-M   'P 1'
#
loop_
_entity.id
_entity.type
_entity.pdbx_description
1 polymer ?
#
loop_
_entity_poly.entity_id
_entity_poly.type
_entity_poly.pdbx_seq_one_letter_code
_entity_poly.pdbx_strand_id
1 'polypeptide(L)'
;MIKLHYGGRDLLFPENEILTPGLHYERMCQIPSDINEHLPVIKRYAEDCDSVTEMGVRFGCSTWSLIEAKPKKLTCIDIQYDFFEPSEKYVNKMCDTYGIDFKWITGDSLKIEIENTDMLFIDTLHTYRQLLGELKKHSDKVSKYIILHDTTTFGYRNEGLYEHASEIVKNSDEGKMGLVPAVEEFISENSSWRIKESYTNNNGLTVLERI
;
A
#
# COMPACT_ATOMS: atom_id res chain seq x y z
N MET A 1 -15.70 -22.93 0.22
CA MET A 1 -14.26 -22.57 0.06
C MET A 1 -14.17 -21.51 -0.99
N ILE A 2 -13.51 -20.42 -0.67
CA ILE A 2 -13.27 -19.26 -1.54
C ILE A 2 -11.80 -19.30 -1.97
N LYS A 3 -11.55 -19.15 -3.26
CA LYS A 3 -10.21 -19.12 -3.82
C LYS A 3 -9.77 -17.66 -3.93
N LEU A 4 -8.69 -17.32 -3.23
CA LEU A 4 -8.03 -16.01 -3.31
C LEU A 4 -6.56 -16.20 -3.62
N HIS A 5 -5.94 -15.22 -4.25
CA HIS A 5 -4.52 -15.26 -4.62
C HIS A 5 -3.71 -14.41 -3.66
N TYR A 6 -2.74 -15.03 -2.93
CA TYR A 6 -1.83 -14.33 -2.03
C TYR A 6 -0.45 -14.98 -2.04
N GLY A 7 0.59 -14.17 -1.90
CA GLY A 7 1.97 -14.66 -1.84
C GLY A 7 2.38 -15.47 -3.09
N GLY A 8 1.90 -15.07 -4.27
CA GLY A 8 2.21 -15.73 -5.54
C GLY A 8 1.51 -17.08 -5.77
N ARG A 9 0.47 -17.42 -5.00
CA ARG A 9 -0.25 -18.70 -5.08
C ARG A 9 -1.74 -18.58 -4.78
N ASP A 10 -2.52 -19.50 -5.35
CA ASP A 10 -3.93 -19.63 -5.05
C ASP A 10 -4.15 -20.37 -3.72
N LEU A 11 -4.89 -19.76 -2.82
CA LEU A 11 -5.25 -20.30 -1.52
C LEU A 11 -6.76 -20.49 -1.39
N LEU A 12 -7.18 -21.48 -0.62
CA LEU A 12 -8.58 -21.75 -0.36
C LEU A 12 -8.93 -21.37 1.08
N PHE A 13 -9.91 -20.51 1.25
CA PHE A 13 -10.40 -20.04 2.54
C PHE A 13 -11.85 -20.46 2.74
N PRO A 14 -12.25 -20.90 3.95
CA PRO A 14 -13.67 -20.95 4.31
C PRO A 14 -14.27 -19.53 4.28
N GLU A 15 -15.45 -19.36 3.72
CA GLU A 15 -16.09 -18.04 3.65
C GLU A 15 -16.30 -17.39 5.02
N ASN A 16 -16.67 -18.20 6.01
CA ASN A 16 -16.81 -17.73 7.39
C ASN A 16 -15.48 -17.26 8.01
N GLU A 17 -14.33 -17.81 7.58
CA GLU A 17 -13.01 -17.31 8.02
C GLU A 17 -12.79 -15.88 7.50
N ILE A 18 -13.05 -15.63 6.21
CA ILE A 18 -12.89 -14.31 5.62
C ILE A 18 -13.83 -13.27 6.27
N LEU A 19 -15.03 -13.68 6.60
CA LEU A 19 -16.09 -12.80 7.14
C LEU A 19 -16.13 -12.75 8.68
N THR A 20 -15.20 -13.41 9.36
CA THR A 20 -15.06 -13.31 10.81
C THR A 20 -14.07 -12.18 11.16
N PRO A 21 -14.52 -11.16 11.91
CA PRO A 21 -13.65 -10.07 12.33
C PRO A 21 -12.31 -10.54 12.91
N GLY A 22 -11.22 -9.98 12.41
CA GLY A 22 -9.85 -10.28 12.81
C GLY A 22 -9.27 -11.59 12.24
N LEU A 23 -10.08 -12.61 12.03
CA LEU A 23 -9.60 -13.96 11.71
C LEU A 23 -8.84 -14.02 10.37
N HIS A 24 -9.37 -13.38 9.34
CA HIS A 24 -8.71 -13.37 8.04
C HIS A 24 -7.40 -12.57 8.07
N TYR A 25 -7.39 -11.42 8.74
CA TYR A 25 -6.16 -10.64 8.97
C TYR A 25 -5.10 -11.49 9.71
N GLU A 26 -5.47 -12.16 10.81
CA GLU A 26 -4.55 -13.03 11.54
C GLU A 26 -4.00 -14.14 10.65
N ARG A 27 -4.85 -14.71 9.80
CA ARG A 27 -4.46 -15.72 8.83
C ARG A 27 -3.46 -15.16 7.80
N MET A 28 -3.69 -13.94 7.31
CA MET A 28 -2.78 -13.28 6.37
C MET A 28 -1.40 -13.01 6.99
N CYS A 29 -1.33 -12.64 8.25
CA CYS A 29 -0.05 -12.48 8.96
C CYS A 29 0.76 -13.78 9.05
N GLN A 30 0.10 -14.96 9.04
CA GLN A 30 0.74 -16.27 9.15
C GLN A 30 1.11 -16.89 7.80
N ILE A 31 0.49 -16.47 6.71
CA ILE A 31 0.77 -17.00 5.37
C ILE A 31 2.02 -16.32 4.81
N PRO A 32 3.13 -17.06 4.58
CA PRO A 32 4.32 -16.44 4.00
C PRO A 32 4.04 -15.76 2.67
N SER A 33 4.34 -14.47 2.61
CA SER A 33 4.25 -13.63 1.43
C SER A 33 5.38 -12.60 1.45
N ASP A 34 5.41 -11.73 0.49
CA ASP A 34 6.34 -10.61 0.41
C ASP A 34 6.08 -9.50 1.45
N ILE A 35 4.89 -9.48 2.08
CA ILE A 35 4.45 -8.42 2.99
C ILE A 35 3.90 -8.92 4.34
N ASN A 36 3.71 -10.22 4.54
CA ASN A 36 2.96 -10.73 5.71
C ASN A 36 3.52 -10.31 7.07
N GLU A 37 4.84 -10.17 7.20
CA GLU A 37 5.48 -9.75 8.45
C GLU A 37 5.25 -8.25 8.76
N HIS A 38 4.91 -7.45 7.74
CA HIS A 38 4.65 -6.03 7.87
C HIS A 38 3.19 -5.69 8.14
N LEU A 39 2.25 -6.61 7.92
CA LEU A 39 0.82 -6.37 8.17
C LEU A 39 0.52 -5.86 9.60
N PRO A 40 1.16 -6.38 10.67
CA PRO A 40 0.97 -5.84 12.02
C PRO A 40 1.49 -4.39 12.19
N VAL A 41 2.56 -4.03 11.48
CA VAL A 41 3.11 -2.67 11.52
C VAL A 41 2.18 -1.70 10.79
N ILE A 42 1.72 -2.07 9.59
CA ILE A 42 0.77 -1.28 8.79
C ILE A 42 -0.51 -1.04 9.60
N LYS A 43 -1.09 -2.09 10.20
CA LYS A 43 -2.26 -2.00 11.08
C LYS A 43 -2.03 -1.02 12.22
N ARG A 44 -0.92 -1.15 12.96
CA ARG A 44 -0.59 -0.30 14.11
C ARG A 44 -0.60 1.20 13.77
N TYR A 45 -0.07 1.59 12.62
CA TYR A 45 -0.10 2.98 12.16
C TYR A 45 -1.48 3.42 11.70
N ALA A 46 -2.21 2.53 11.04
CA ALA A 46 -3.56 2.81 10.57
C ALA A 46 -4.58 2.95 11.73
N GLU A 47 -4.34 2.31 12.89
CA GLU A 47 -5.18 2.45 14.11
C GLU A 47 -5.23 3.89 14.65
N ASP A 48 -4.21 4.70 14.37
CA ASP A 48 -4.16 6.12 14.74
C ASP A 48 -4.81 7.05 13.69
N CYS A 49 -5.43 6.49 12.64
CA CYS A 49 -5.89 7.23 11.48
C CYS A 49 -7.41 7.11 11.29
N ASP A 50 -8.07 8.24 11.05
CA ASP A 50 -9.48 8.27 10.67
C ASP A 50 -9.66 7.96 9.17
N SER A 51 -8.67 8.30 8.35
CA SER A 51 -8.68 8.10 6.90
C SER A 51 -7.36 7.50 6.41
N VAL A 52 -7.49 6.47 5.57
CA VAL A 52 -6.35 5.77 4.98
C VAL A 52 -6.52 5.67 3.46
N THR A 53 -5.44 5.93 2.74
CA THR A 53 -5.35 5.70 1.30
C THR A 53 -4.27 4.67 1.02
N GLU A 54 -4.60 3.66 0.24
CA GLU A 54 -3.69 2.61 -0.24
C GLU A 54 -3.48 2.76 -1.74
N MET A 55 -2.22 2.78 -2.18
CA MET A 55 -1.82 2.77 -3.60
C MET A 55 -1.02 1.51 -3.90
N GLY A 56 -1.46 0.74 -4.90
CA GLY A 56 -0.93 -0.59 -5.19
C GLY A 56 -1.59 -1.63 -4.30
N VAL A 57 -2.75 -2.11 -4.72
CA VAL A 57 -3.60 -3.05 -3.95
C VAL A 57 -3.39 -4.48 -4.40
N ARG A 58 -3.23 -4.67 -5.71
CA ARG A 58 -3.05 -5.97 -6.34
C ARG A 58 -4.11 -6.97 -5.87
N PHE A 59 -3.77 -7.93 -5.02
CA PHE A 59 -4.69 -8.95 -4.49
C PHE A 59 -5.35 -8.57 -3.16
N GLY A 60 -5.03 -7.41 -2.59
CA GLY A 60 -5.60 -6.91 -1.34
C GLY A 60 -4.97 -7.47 -0.06
N CYS A 61 -3.71 -7.91 -0.08
CA CYS A 61 -3.07 -8.49 1.10
C CYS A 61 -2.93 -7.46 2.23
N SER A 62 -2.38 -6.29 1.93
CA SER A 62 -2.24 -5.16 2.86
C SER A 62 -3.59 -4.55 3.25
N THR A 63 -4.56 -4.57 2.33
CA THR A 63 -5.91 -4.04 2.55
C THR A 63 -6.57 -4.66 3.79
N TRP A 64 -6.34 -5.95 4.07
CA TRP A 64 -6.90 -6.60 5.26
C TRP A 64 -6.34 -6.05 6.57
N SER A 65 -5.09 -5.60 6.59
CA SER A 65 -4.53 -4.93 7.77
C SER A 65 -5.13 -3.54 7.99
N LEU A 66 -5.42 -2.84 6.89
CA LEU A 66 -6.07 -1.53 6.92
C LEU A 66 -7.54 -1.63 7.38
N ILE A 67 -8.27 -2.64 6.90
CA ILE A 67 -9.65 -2.91 7.35
C ILE A 67 -9.67 -3.24 8.85
N GLU A 68 -8.71 -4.06 9.33
CA GLU A 68 -8.66 -4.45 10.74
C GLU A 68 -8.24 -3.31 11.67
N ALA A 69 -7.62 -2.27 11.16
CA ALA A 69 -7.36 -1.02 11.88
C ALA A 69 -8.64 -0.17 12.07
N LYS A 70 -9.69 -0.43 11.29
CA LYS A 70 -11.02 0.21 11.38
C LYS A 70 -11.00 1.74 11.22
N PRO A 71 -10.35 2.29 10.19
CA PRO A 71 -10.46 3.71 9.90
C PRO A 71 -11.92 4.05 9.54
N LYS A 72 -12.31 5.32 9.65
CA LYS A 72 -13.63 5.78 9.19
C LYS A 72 -13.75 5.71 7.66
N LYS A 73 -12.63 5.93 6.95
CA LYS A 73 -12.55 5.92 5.49
C LYS A 73 -11.33 5.15 5.01
N LEU A 74 -11.52 4.27 4.05
CA LEU A 74 -10.46 3.54 3.34
C LEU A 74 -10.63 3.73 1.83
N THR A 75 -9.63 4.32 1.18
CA THR A 75 -9.59 4.45 -0.28
C THR A 75 -8.47 3.57 -0.83
N CYS A 76 -8.81 2.61 -1.69
CA CYS A 76 -7.88 1.74 -2.37
C CYS A 76 -7.76 2.15 -3.84
N ILE A 77 -6.52 2.25 -4.33
CA ILE A 77 -6.18 2.74 -5.65
C ILE A 77 -5.23 1.76 -6.32
N ASP A 78 -5.59 1.28 -7.50
CA ASP A 78 -4.70 0.45 -8.32
C ASP A 78 -4.90 0.78 -9.81
N ILE A 79 -3.87 0.56 -10.59
CA ILE A 79 -3.95 0.72 -12.06
C ILE A 79 -4.77 -0.40 -12.71
N GLN A 80 -4.88 -1.55 -12.03
CA GLN A 80 -5.62 -2.73 -12.47
C GLN A 80 -6.62 -3.19 -11.42
N TYR A 81 -7.84 -3.48 -11.86
CA TYR A 81 -8.90 -3.99 -10.96
C TYR A 81 -8.95 -5.52 -10.90
N ASP A 82 -8.59 -6.19 -11.98
CA ASP A 82 -8.83 -7.63 -12.17
C ASP A 82 -8.24 -8.52 -11.08
N PHE A 83 -7.12 -8.09 -10.48
CA PHE A 83 -6.49 -8.82 -9.39
C PHE A 83 -7.24 -8.68 -8.06
N PHE A 84 -7.90 -7.56 -7.85
CA PHE A 84 -8.67 -7.28 -6.65
C PHE A 84 -10.11 -7.84 -6.71
N GLU A 85 -10.70 -7.94 -7.90
CA GLU A 85 -12.10 -8.36 -8.11
C GLU A 85 -12.52 -9.57 -7.28
N PRO A 86 -11.72 -10.68 -7.17
CA PRO A 86 -12.11 -11.83 -6.37
C PRO A 86 -12.27 -11.54 -4.87
N SER A 87 -11.57 -10.51 -4.36
CA SER A 87 -11.59 -10.11 -2.94
C SER A 87 -12.65 -9.06 -2.64
N GLU A 88 -13.09 -8.28 -3.63
CA GLU A 88 -13.91 -7.07 -3.46
C GLU A 88 -15.16 -7.28 -2.60
N LYS A 89 -15.97 -8.30 -2.91
CA LYS A 89 -17.21 -8.54 -2.16
C LYS A 89 -16.97 -8.82 -0.68
N TYR A 90 -15.83 -9.43 -0.33
CA TYR A 90 -15.48 -9.73 1.06
C TYR A 90 -14.93 -8.48 1.75
N VAL A 91 -14.12 -7.69 1.05
CA VAL A 91 -13.66 -6.39 1.51
C VAL A 91 -14.85 -5.47 1.79
N ASN A 92 -15.77 -5.32 0.85
CA ASN A 92 -17.00 -4.54 1.03
C ASN A 92 -17.80 -5.03 2.26
N LYS A 93 -17.99 -6.33 2.39
CA LYS A 93 -18.73 -6.90 3.53
C LYS A 93 -18.05 -6.63 4.87
N MET A 94 -16.75 -6.70 4.94
CA MET A 94 -16.01 -6.39 6.17
C MET A 94 -16.00 -4.90 6.46
N CYS A 95 -15.86 -4.05 5.45
CA CYS A 95 -15.99 -2.60 5.60
C CYS A 95 -17.37 -2.21 6.12
N ASP A 96 -18.44 -2.80 5.57
CA ASP A 96 -19.82 -2.63 6.09
C ASP A 96 -19.93 -3.06 7.56
N THR A 97 -19.32 -4.20 7.91
CA THR A 97 -19.36 -4.75 9.27
C THR A 97 -18.68 -3.83 10.29
N TYR A 98 -17.60 -3.17 9.90
CA TYR A 98 -16.87 -2.23 10.73
C TYR A 98 -17.31 -0.76 10.60
N GLY A 99 -18.24 -0.46 9.68
CA GLY A 99 -18.70 0.90 9.40
C GLY A 99 -17.66 1.77 8.71
N ILE A 100 -16.82 1.15 7.86
CA ILE A 100 -15.77 1.84 7.08
C ILE A 100 -16.39 2.33 5.76
N ASP A 101 -16.25 3.61 5.46
CA ASP A 101 -16.56 4.17 4.13
C ASP A 101 -15.46 3.73 3.15
N PHE A 102 -15.73 2.66 2.40
CA PHE A 102 -14.79 2.05 1.47
C PHE A 102 -14.98 2.59 0.06
N LYS A 103 -13.86 2.95 -0.60
CA LYS A 103 -13.85 3.42 -1.98
C LYS A 103 -12.73 2.74 -2.78
N TRP A 104 -13.08 2.19 -3.95
CA TRP A 104 -12.12 1.74 -4.96
C TRP A 104 -11.96 2.77 -6.08
N ILE A 105 -10.73 2.98 -6.53
CA ILE A 105 -10.41 3.83 -7.69
C ILE A 105 -9.45 3.07 -8.60
N THR A 106 -9.85 2.83 -9.84
CA THR A 106 -8.91 2.34 -10.87
C THR A 106 -8.24 3.54 -11.54
N GLY A 107 -6.90 3.61 -11.45
CA GLY A 107 -6.17 4.71 -12.07
C GLY A 107 -4.66 4.71 -11.80
N ASP A 108 -3.95 5.45 -12.61
CA ASP A 108 -2.51 5.69 -12.48
C ASP A 108 -2.26 6.68 -11.32
N SER A 109 -1.55 6.22 -10.27
CA SER A 109 -1.25 7.01 -9.07
C SER A 109 -0.53 8.34 -9.39
N LEU A 110 0.23 8.40 -10.48
CA LEU A 110 0.88 9.62 -10.94
C LEU A 110 -0.08 10.62 -11.61
N LYS A 111 -1.30 10.20 -11.99
CA LYS A 111 -2.27 11.07 -12.69
C LYS A 111 -3.47 11.45 -11.85
N ILE A 112 -3.93 10.55 -10.98
CA ILE A 112 -5.09 10.82 -10.12
C ILE A 112 -4.79 11.85 -9.05
N GLU A 113 -5.84 12.45 -8.49
CA GLU A 113 -5.79 13.26 -7.27
C GLU A 113 -6.46 12.51 -6.13
N ILE A 114 -5.79 12.43 -4.98
CA ILE A 114 -6.38 11.85 -3.76
C ILE A 114 -7.06 12.93 -2.91
N GLU A 115 -7.99 12.50 -2.08
CA GLU A 115 -8.53 13.33 -1.02
C GLU A 115 -7.52 13.45 0.14
N ASN A 116 -7.76 14.38 1.08
CA ASN A 116 -6.95 14.45 2.29
C ASN A 116 -7.09 13.14 3.08
N THR A 117 -5.98 12.64 3.57
CA THR A 117 -5.90 11.37 4.29
C THR A 117 -4.92 11.47 5.46
N ASP A 118 -5.13 10.70 6.52
CA ASP A 118 -4.17 10.64 7.65
C ASP A 118 -2.97 9.78 7.31
N MET A 119 -3.19 8.69 6.58
CA MET A 119 -2.12 7.78 6.19
C MET A 119 -2.21 7.45 4.69
N LEU A 120 -1.06 7.42 4.04
CA LEU A 120 -0.87 6.93 2.69
C LEU A 120 0.06 5.71 2.73
N PHE A 121 -0.44 4.55 2.30
CA PHE A 121 0.36 3.35 2.07
C PHE A 121 0.67 3.23 0.58
N ILE A 122 1.95 3.04 0.21
CA ILE A 122 2.42 2.95 -1.18
C ILE A 122 3.15 1.63 -1.38
N ASP A 123 2.62 0.80 -2.27
CA ASP A 123 3.19 -0.48 -2.73
C ASP A 123 2.94 -0.64 -4.24
N THR A 124 3.38 0.36 -5.01
CA THR A 124 3.20 0.47 -6.46
C THR A 124 4.43 -0.04 -7.22
N LEU A 125 4.68 0.45 -8.43
CA LEU A 125 5.87 0.11 -9.20
C LEU A 125 7.16 0.63 -8.52
N HIS A 126 8.07 -0.27 -8.15
CA HIS A 126 9.25 0.00 -7.35
C HIS A 126 10.40 0.60 -8.20
N THR A 127 10.20 1.84 -8.61
CA THR A 127 11.23 2.64 -9.29
C THR A 127 11.42 3.99 -8.62
N TYR A 128 12.64 4.55 -8.73
CA TYR A 128 12.92 5.88 -8.22
C TYR A 128 11.90 6.92 -8.69
N ARG A 129 11.57 6.93 -9.98
CA ARG A 129 10.69 7.93 -10.58
C ARG A 129 9.24 7.78 -10.14
N GLN A 130 8.75 6.55 -10.06
CA GLN A 130 7.40 6.28 -9.61
C GLN A 130 7.22 6.80 -8.18
N LEU A 131 8.05 6.35 -7.27
CA LEU A 131 7.93 6.73 -5.86
C LEU A 131 8.13 8.23 -5.64
N LEU A 132 9.15 8.84 -6.25
CA LEU A 132 9.38 10.27 -6.10
C LEU A 132 8.21 11.09 -6.63
N GLY A 133 7.63 10.67 -7.76
CA GLY A 133 6.45 11.30 -8.35
C GLY A 133 5.23 11.20 -7.42
N GLU A 134 4.97 10.04 -6.83
CA GLU A 134 3.88 9.82 -5.88
C GLU A 134 4.07 10.65 -4.61
N LEU A 135 5.28 10.66 -4.03
CA LEU A 135 5.59 11.46 -2.86
C LEU A 135 5.40 12.96 -3.11
N LYS A 136 5.95 13.49 -4.23
CA LYS A 136 5.79 14.92 -4.60
C LYS A 136 4.34 15.30 -4.87
N LYS A 137 3.56 14.40 -5.46
CA LYS A 137 2.16 14.66 -5.83
C LYS A 137 1.21 14.61 -4.64
N HIS A 138 1.41 13.67 -3.73
CA HIS A 138 0.39 13.31 -2.75
C HIS A 138 0.74 13.69 -1.30
N SER A 139 2.01 13.94 -0.97
CA SER A 139 2.43 14.18 0.42
C SER A 139 1.70 15.34 1.09
N ASP A 140 1.34 16.39 0.36
CA ASP A 140 0.60 17.53 0.90
C ASP A 140 -0.83 17.19 1.34
N LYS A 141 -1.38 16.07 0.87
CA LYS A 141 -2.69 15.56 1.25
C LYS A 141 -2.64 14.63 2.47
N VAL A 142 -1.44 14.25 2.94
CA VAL A 142 -1.25 13.31 4.04
C VAL A 142 -0.93 14.05 5.33
N SER A 143 -1.71 13.78 6.40
CA SER A 143 -1.59 14.53 7.65
C SER A 143 -0.64 13.89 8.69
N LYS A 144 -0.41 12.56 8.63
CA LYS A 144 0.36 11.85 9.66
C LYS A 144 1.48 10.97 9.11
N TYR A 145 1.15 9.96 8.29
CA TYR A 145 2.11 8.92 7.91
C TYR A 145 2.10 8.62 6.41
N ILE A 146 3.30 8.39 5.86
CA ILE A 146 3.46 7.72 4.56
C ILE A 146 4.25 6.43 4.82
N ILE A 147 3.71 5.29 4.41
CA ILE A 147 4.33 3.98 4.59
C ILE A 147 4.65 3.41 3.20
N LEU A 148 5.90 2.97 3.03
CA LEU A 148 6.46 2.52 1.76
C LEU A 148 6.90 1.06 1.91
N HIS A 149 6.44 0.19 1.04
CA HIS A 149 6.88 -1.21 1.00
C HIS A 149 8.05 -1.42 0.04
N ASP A 150 8.66 -2.60 0.07
CA ASP A 150 9.77 -3.05 -0.80
C ASP A 150 11.06 -2.21 -0.73
N THR A 151 11.23 -1.41 0.32
CA THR A 151 12.33 -0.46 0.46
C THR A 151 13.71 -1.09 0.68
N THR A 152 13.81 -2.41 0.90
CA THR A 152 15.06 -3.16 0.92
C THR A 152 15.33 -3.84 -0.42
N THR A 153 14.36 -4.61 -0.93
CA THR A 153 14.52 -5.37 -2.18
C THR A 153 14.77 -4.46 -3.37
N PHE A 154 14.05 -3.36 -3.46
CA PHE A 154 14.22 -2.34 -4.49
C PHE A 154 14.84 -1.04 -3.96
N GLY A 155 15.54 -1.11 -2.84
CA GLY A 155 16.14 0.06 -2.21
C GLY A 155 17.07 0.86 -3.13
N TYR A 156 17.95 0.19 -3.87
CA TYR A 156 18.93 0.81 -4.77
C TYR A 156 18.89 0.25 -6.20
N ARG A 157 17.82 -0.38 -6.59
CA ARG A 157 17.58 -0.85 -7.96
C ARG A 157 16.12 -0.64 -8.33
N ASN A 158 15.85 -0.38 -9.60
CA ASN A 158 14.48 -0.34 -10.09
C ASN A 158 13.95 -1.77 -10.33
N GLU A 159 12.66 -1.95 -10.12
CA GLU A 159 11.91 -3.07 -10.65
C GLU A 159 11.81 -2.96 -12.19
N GLY A 160 11.57 -4.10 -12.86
CA GLY A 160 11.29 -4.11 -14.30
C GLY A 160 9.98 -3.40 -14.63
N LEU A 161 9.96 -2.67 -15.74
CA LEU A 161 8.74 -1.96 -16.15
C LEU A 161 7.67 -2.95 -16.64
N TYR A 162 6.45 -2.79 -16.17
CA TYR A 162 5.28 -3.50 -16.65
C TYR A 162 4.64 -2.79 -17.85
N GLU A 163 3.84 -3.51 -18.62
CA GLU A 163 3.09 -2.95 -19.75
C GLU A 163 2.21 -1.76 -19.33
N HIS A 164 1.64 -1.84 -18.13
CA HIS A 164 0.76 -0.81 -17.56
C HIS A 164 1.48 0.30 -16.80
N ALA A 165 2.83 0.27 -16.75
CA ALA A 165 3.59 1.34 -16.09
C ALA A 165 3.26 2.70 -16.72
N SER A 166 3.25 3.75 -15.90
CA SER A 166 3.01 5.11 -16.38
C SER A 166 4.00 5.51 -17.47
N GLU A 167 3.52 6.19 -18.50
CA GLU A 167 4.38 6.74 -19.56
C GLU A 167 5.42 7.75 -19.01
N ILE A 168 5.12 8.39 -17.90
CA ILE A 168 6.05 9.26 -17.19
C ILE A 168 7.29 8.48 -16.74
N VAL A 169 7.10 7.25 -16.26
CA VAL A 169 8.19 6.38 -15.81
C VAL A 169 8.91 5.72 -16.98
N LYS A 170 8.17 5.25 -17.99
CA LYS A 170 8.74 4.59 -19.18
C LYS A 170 9.69 5.48 -19.98
N ASN A 171 9.43 6.78 -19.99
CA ASN A 171 10.17 7.75 -20.79
C ASN A 171 11.24 8.50 -20.00
N SER A 172 11.58 8.05 -18.79
CA SER A 172 12.56 8.71 -17.93
C SER A 172 13.93 8.02 -17.98
N ASP A 173 14.98 8.78 -18.27
CA ASP A 173 16.39 8.35 -18.17
C ASP A 173 17.08 9.19 -17.09
N GLU A 174 17.29 8.61 -15.89
CA GLU A 174 17.59 9.43 -14.71
C GLU A 174 18.89 9.15 -14.01
N GLY A 175 19.57 8.09 -14.32
CA GLY A 175 20.78 7.72 -13.59
C GLY A 175 20.60 7.38 -12.10
N LYS A 176 19.42 7.70 -11.49
CA LYS A 176 19.06 7.31 -10.13
C LYS A 176 18.12 6.11 -10.16
N MET A 177 18.33 5.16 -9.26
CA MET A 177 17.55 3.92 -9.20
C MET A 177 17.16 3.57 -7.77
N GLY A 178 15.96 2.97 -7.63
CA GLY A 178 15.46 2.41 -6.39
C GLY A 178 14.75 3.41 -5.50
N LEU A 179 14.17 2.87 -4.43
CA LEU A 179 13.26 3.61 -3.56
C LEU A 179 13.99 4.49 -2.55
N VAL A 180 15.17 4.07 -2.06
CA VAL A 180 15.91 4.83 -1.04
C VAL A 180 16.34 6.20 -1.55
N PRO A 181 16.96 6.35 -2.75
CA PRO A 181 17.27 7.68 -3.28
C PRO A 181 16.05 8.58 -3.52
N ALA A 182 14.88 7.99 -3.81
CA ALA A 182 13.63 8.75 -3.94
C ALA A 182 13.17 9.32 -2.59
N VAL A 183 13.24 8.52 -1.53
CA VAL A 183 12.92 8.94 -0.16
C VAL A 183 13.91 10.01 0.33
N GLU A 184 15.21 9.80 0.13
CA GLU A 184 16.27 10.75 0.54
C GLU A 184 16.08 12.11 -0.16
N GLU A 185 15.82 12.12 -1.46
CA GLU A 185 15.56 13.36 -2.21
C GLU A 185 14.28 14.03 -1.70
N PHE A 186 13.19 13.29 -1.55
CA PHE A 186 11.93 13.83 -1.05
C PHE A 186 12.10 14.51 0.31
N ILE A 187 12.75 13.86 1.28
CA ILE A 187 12.95 14.41 2.62
C ILE A 187 13.88 15.63 2.58
N SER A 188 14.94 15.61 1.73
CA SER A 188 15.82 16.76 1.60
C SER A 188 15.13 18.02 1.09
N GLU A 189 14.08 17.85 0.28
CA GLU A 189 13.26 18.95 -0.26
C GLU A 189 12.07 19.31 0.62
N ASN A 190 11.67 18.45 1.59
CA ASN A 190 10.45 18.57 2.39
C ASN A 190 10.73 18.38 3.88
N SER A 191 11.14 19.43 4.55
CA SER A 191 11.50 19.42 5.99
C SER A 191 10.35 19.08 6.94
N SER A 192 9.11 19.03 6.46
CA SER A 192 7.93 18.58 7.24
C SER A 192 7.82 17.05 7.34
N TRP A 193 8.74 16.30 6.74
CA TRP A 193 8.75 14.85 6.76
C TRP A 193 10.08 14.30 7.26
N ARG A 194 10.03 13.21 8.01
CA ARG A 194 11.23 12.46 8.41
C ARG A 194 10.96 10.95 8.40
N ILE A 195 12.02 10.16 8.31
CA ILE A 195 11.93 8.71 8.55
C ILE A 195 11.70 8.50 10.05
N LYS A 196 10.63 7.77 10.38
CA LYS A 196 10.29 7.35 11.74
C LYS A 196 10.82 5.96 12.06
N GLU A 197 10.57 5.01 11.19
CA GLU A 197 10.99 3.61 11.32
C GLU A 197 11.38 3.03 9.97
N SER A 198 12.29 2.06 9.97
CA SER A 198 12.65 1.27 8.79
C SER A 198 12.87 -0.18 9.19
N TYR A 199 12.38 -1.09 8.38
CA TYR A 199 12.49 -2.54 8.54
C TYR A 199 13.18 -3.12 7.30
N THR A 200 14.07 -4.10 7.49
CA THR A 200 14.84 -4.71 6.39
C THR A 200 14.35 -6.12 6.02
N ASN A 201 13.55 -6.75 6.90
CA ASN A 201 12.94 -8.06 6.62
C ASN A 201 11.80 -7.92 5.60
N ASN A 202 11.32 -9.05 5.10
CA ASN A 202 10.13 -9.17 4.23
C ASN A 202 10.06 -8.07 3.15
N ASN A 203 11.15 -7.92 2.39
CA ASN A 203 11.41 -6.95 1.33
C ASN A 203 11.65 -5.50 1.79
N GLY A 204 11.42 -5.18 3.05
CA GLY A 204 11.63 -3.86 3.61
C GLY A 204 10.37 -3.00 3.69
N LEU A 205 10.28 -2.24 4.78
CA LEU A 205 9.21 -1.25 4.99
C LEU A 205 9.84 0.03 5.57
N THR A 206 9.44 1.18 5.05
CA THR A 206 9.86 2.48 5.58
C THR A 206 8.65 3.32 5.93
N VAL A 207 8.65 3.86 7.14
CA VAL A 207 7.60 4.74 7.65
C VAL A 207 8.13 6.16 7.73
N LEU A 208 7.47 7.06 7.03
CA LEU A 208 7.67 8.49 7.16
C LEU A 208 6.58 9.07 8.07
N GLU A 209 6.95 10.02 8.92
CA GLU A 209 5.99 10.78 9.72
C GLU A 209 6.07 12.27 9.40
N ARG A 210 4.95 12.96 9.47
CA ARG A 210 4.87 14.41 9.37
C ARG A 210 5.25 15.03 10.72
N ILE A 211 6.09 16.08 10.69
CA ILE A 211 6.54 16.83 11.88
C ILE A 211 5.87 18.20 11.95
#